data_3482b5c534ca0d01edac2d8834b47806
#
_entry.id   3482b5c534ca0d01edac2d8834b47806
#
_cell.length_a   1.000
_cell.length_b   1.000
_cell.length_c   1.000
_cell.angle_alpha   90.00
_cell.angle_beta   90.00
_cell.angle_gamma   90.00
#
_symmetry.space_group_name_H-M   'P 1'
#
loop_
_entity.id
_entity.type
_entity.pdbx_description
1 polymer ?
#
loop_
_entity_poly.entity_id
_entity_poly.type
_entity_poly.pdbx_seq_one_letter_code
_entity_poly.pdbx_strand_id
1 'polypeptide(L)' 'MVMIFLAVISGEMKSWQGHLIQLTNTTATIECAGGQQNPMITGPLKDFVLL' A
#
# COMPACT_ATOMS: atom_id res chain seq x y z
N MET A 1 -17.47 2.55 -7.58
CA MET A 1 -16.55 2.50 -6.45
C MET A 1 -15.21 3.08 -6.86
N VAL A 2 -14.67 3.95 -6.06
CA VAL A 2 -13.38 4.56 -6.33
C VAL A 2 -12.31 3.78 -5.61
N MET A 3 -11.26 3.39 -6.32
CA MET A 3 -10.11 2.72 -5.73
C MET A 3 -8.99 3.73 -5.55
N ILE A 4 -8.38 3.69 -4.37
CA ILE A 4 -7.26 4.57 -4.03
C ILE A 4 -5.99 3.74 -4.10
N PHE A 5 -5.02 4.21 -4.89
CA PHE A 5 -3.74 3.52 -5.06
C PHE A 5 -2.64 4.29 -4.35
N LEU A 6 -1.80 3.54 -3.67
CA LEU A 6 -0.65 4.08 -2.95
C LEU A 6 0.62 3.37 -3.39
N ALA A 7 1.74 4.06 -3.24
CA ALA A 7 3.07 3.48 -3.43
C ALA A 7 3.85 3.57 -2.13
N VAL A 8 4.68 2.58 -1.88
CA VAL A 8 5.60 2.57 -0.74
C VAL A 8 6.84 3.38 -1.12
N ILE A 9 7.21 4.34 -0.30
CA ILE A 9 8.33 5.25 -0.61
C ILE A 9 9.56 5.02 0.25
N SER A 10 9.51 4.10 1.22
CA SER A 10 10.68 3.81 2.06
C SER A 10 10.62 2.38 2.56
N GLY A 11 11.78 1.87 2.99
CA GLY A 11 11.89 0.53 3.54
C GLY A 11 12.14 -0.53 2.48
N GLU A 12 12.02 -1.78 2.90
CA GLU A 12 12.31 -2.91 2.02
C GLU A 12 11.33 -3.02 0.85
N MET A 13 10.11 -2.56 1.05
CA MET A 13 9.07 -2.65 0.03
C MET A 13 8.97 -1.39 -0.82
N LYS A 14 10.01 -0.56 -0.81
CA LYS A 14 10.03 0.66 -1.61
C LYS A 14 9.71 0.34 -3.07
N SER A 15 8.87 1.15 -3.68
CA SER A 15 8.40 1.05 -5.06
C SER A 15 7.24 0.10 -5.28
N TRP A 16 6.84 -0.66 -4.27
CA TRP A 16 5.64 -1.48 -4.40
C TRP A 16 4.41 -0.59 -4.42
N GLN A 17 3.43 -0.97 -5.22
CA GLN A 17 2.20 -0.20 -5.40
C GLN A 17 1.00 -1.12 -5.27
N GLY A 18 -0.07 -0.58 -4.73
CA GLY A 18 -1.29 -1.35 -4.60
C GLY A 18 -2.46 -0.47 -4.22
N HIS A 19 -3.64 -1.08 -4.15
CA HIS A 19 -4.81 -0.33 -3.74
C HIS A 19 -4.99 -0.43 -2.23
N LEU A 20 -5.51 0.67 -1.67
CA LEU A 20 -5.73 0.79 -0.24
C LEU A 20 -6.90 -0.08 0.17
N ILE A 21 -6.69 -0.97 1.15
CA ILE A 21 -7.75 -1.83 1.66
C ILE A 21 -8.07 -1.55 3.12
N GLN A 22 -7.17 -0.89 3.84
CA GLN A 22 -7.44 -0.55 5.24
C GLN A 22 -6.64 0.69 5.62
N LEU A 23 -7.26 1.57 6.37
CA LEU A 23 -6.65 2.81 6.83
C LEU A 23 -6.97 3.01 8.29
N THR A 24 -5.95 3.28 9.09
CA THR A 24 -6.13 3.66 10.49
C THR A 24 -5.52 5.04 10.71
N ASN A 25 -5.53 5.51 11.95
CA ASN A 25 -4.96 6.81 12.27
C ASN A 25 -3.45 6.87 12.05
N THR A 26 -2.78 5.71 12.06
CA THR A 26 -1.32 5.66 12.01
C THR A 26 -0.78 4.76 10.92
N THR A 27 -1.59 3.88 10.36
CA THR A 27 -1.12 2.90 9.39
C THR A 27 -2.03 2.82 8.17
N ALA A 28 -1.49 2.25 7.11
CA ALA A 28 -2.24 1.90 5.92
C ALA A 28 -1.87 0.50 5.49
N THR A 29 -2.81 -0.19 4.87
CA THR A 29 -2.60 -1.50 4.29
C THR A 29 -2.99 -1.44 2.83
N ILE A 30 -2.09 -1.87 1.96
CA ILE A 30 -2.36 -1.95 0.53
C ILE A 30 -2.28 -3.39 0.06
N GLU A 31 -3.04 -3.71 -0.96
CA GLU A 31 -2.97 -5.00 -1.63
C GLU A 31 -2.32 -4.78 -2.98
N CYS A 32 -1.15 -5.38 -3.16
CA CYS A 32 -0.38 -5.22 -4.39
C CYS A 32 -0.77 -6.29 -5.39
N ALA A 33 -0.99 -5.91 -6.63
CA ALA A 33 -1.25 -6.86 -7.69
C ALA A 33 0.08 -7.40 -8.21
N GLY A 34 0.23 -8.72 -8.26
CA GLY A 34 1.49 -9.24 -8.76
C GLY A 34 1.50 -10.76 -8.83
N GLY A 35 0.92 -11.33 -9.85
CA GLY A 35 0.99 -12.75 -10.05
C GLY A 35 -0.15 -13.50 -9.39
N GLN A 36 0.14 -14.71 -8.93
CA GLN A 36 -0.89 -15.62 -8.41
C GLN A 36 -1.36 -15.26 -7.02
N GLN A 37 -0.54 -14.54 -6.27
CA GLN A 37 -0.89 -14.06 -4.94
C GLN A 37 -0.78 -12.56 -4.91
N ASN A 38 -1.68 -11.95 -4.17
CA ASN A 38 -1.69 -10.50 -4.02
C ASN A 38 -1.15 -10.16 -2.64
N PRO A 39 0.15 -9.86 -2.53
CA PRO A 39 0.73 -9.55 -1.22
C PRO A 39 0.12 -8.29 -0.64
N MET A 40 -0.03 -8.30 0.68
CA MET A 40 -0.53 -7.13 1.42
C MET A 40 0.62 -6.53 2.21
N ILE A 41 0.70 -5.21 2.17
CA ILE A 41 1.73 -4.46 2.88
C ILE A 41 1.06 -3.53 3.86
N THR A 42 1.43 -3.65 5.14
CA THR A 42 0.96 -2.77 6.20
C THR A 42 2.15 -2.01 6.76
N GLY A 43 2.00 -0.72 6.91
CA GLY A 43 3.06 0.10 7.48
C GLY A 43 2.56 1.46 7.91
N PRO A 44 3.45 2.29 8.46
CA PRO A 44 3.07 3.63 8.90
C PRO A 44 2.70 4.51 7.71
N LEU A 45 1.80 5.45 7.95
CA LEU A 45 1.31 6.34 6.89
C LEU A 45 2.43 7.07 6.18
N LYS A 46 3.49 7.42 6.91
CA LYS A 46 4.61 8.17 6.34
C LYS A 46 5.35 7.41 5.24
N ASP A 47 5.17 6.10 5.17
CA ASP A 47 5.87 5.27 4.19
C ASP A 47 5.11 5.14 2.87
N PHE A 48 3.96 5.77 2.76
CA PHE A 48 3.11 5.67 1.58
C PHE A 48 2.89 7.04 0.95
N VAL A 49 2.68 7.03 -0.35
CA VAL A 49 2.29 8.23 -1.09
C VAL A 49 1.10 7.91 -1.98
N LEU A 50 0.21 8.87 -2.08
CA LEU A 50 -0.98 8.74 -2.92
C LEU A 50 -0.57 8.86 -4.40
N LEU A 51 -1.04 7.93 -5.18
CA LEU A 51 -0.81 7.96 -6.63
C LEU A 51 -1.91 8.69 -7.37
#